data_1dddf9f2dbec026fa409e0f9829df486
#
_entry.id   1dddf9f2dbec026fa409e0f9829df486
#
_cell.length_a   1.000
_cell.length_b   1.000
_cell.length_c   1.000
_cell.angle_alpha   90.00
_cell.angle_beta   90.00
_cell.angle_gamma   90.00
#
_symmetry.space_group_name_H-M   'P 1'
#
loop_
_entity.id
_entity.type
_entity.pdbx_description
1 polymer ?
#
loop_
_entity_poly.entity_id
_entity_poly.type
_entity_poly.pdbx_seq_one_letter_code
_entity_poly.pdbx_strand_id
1 'polypeptide(L)'
;MSQEVKYILVNPGTMPDDNDLCYVCKVFNGYGGITIKSVDAVTGVAGTLDLILMKYGTSGTVASGTIAHMTNGTATVWAADTPQSLSITPSQAYCSQGEWLVLKKREAAANNDLSSNASVVIAYVDGVVTDY
;
A
#
# COMPACT_ATOMS: atom_id res chain seq x y z
N MET A 1 18.96 -13.17 15.33
CA MET A 1 18.76 -11.75 15.67
C MET A 1 17.45 -11.29 15.08
N SER A 2 16.58 -10.73 15.89
CA SER A 2 15.30 -10.23 15.43
C SER A 2 15.49 -8.85 14.79
N GLN A 3 14.74 -8.59 13.73
CA GLN A 3 14.68 -7.29 13.07
C GLN A 3 13.64 -6.42 13.75
N GLU A 4 13.94 -5.15 13.88
CA GLU A 4 13.00 -4.18 14.41
C GLU A 4 11.93 -3.87 13.35
N VAL A 5 10.66 -3.98 13.72
CA VAL A 5 9.56 -3.60 12.85
C VAL A 5 9.35 -2.09 12.95
N LYS A 6 9.31 -1.45 11.80
CA LYS A 6 9.08 -0.01 11.66
C LYS A 6 7.77 0.23 10.93
N TYR A 7 7.24 1.44 11.03
CA TYR A 7 5.93 1.77 10.48
C TYR A 7 5.97 3.04 9.65
N ILE A 8 5.23 3.04 8.55
CA ILE A 8 4.93 4.23 7.75
C ILE A 8 3.43 4.48 7.88
N LEU A 9 3.08 5.69 8.32
CA LEU A 9 1.69 6.11 8.47
C LEU A 9 1.33 7.05 7.31
N VAL A 10 0.25 6.75 6.61
CA VAL A 10 -0.15 7.49 5.41
C VAL A 10 -1.61 7.90 5.52
N ASN A 11 -1.89 9.17 5.20
CA ASN A 11 -3.24 9.62 4.91
C ASN A 11 -3.31 9.85 3.40
N PRO A 12 -3.93 8.93 2.63
CA PRO A 12 -3.93 9.04 1.18
C PRO A 12 -4.90 10.10 0.64
N GLY A 13 -5.73 10.70 1.51
CA GLY A 13 -6.81 11.55 1.07
C GLY A 13 -7.95 10.74 0.43
N THR A 14 -8.84 11.42 -0.29
CA THR A 14 -10.04 10.78 -0.81
C THR A 14 -9.81 9.90 -2.02
N MET A 15 -8.73 10.14 -2.78
CA MET A 15 -8.43 9.41 -4.02
C MET A 15 -9.68 9.31 -4.91
N PRO A 16 -10.21 10.43 -5.42
CA PRO A 16 -11.58 10.48 -5.96
C PRO A 16 -11.80 9.73 -7.28
N ASP A 17 -10.75 9.50 -8.05
CA ASP A 17 -10.88 8.88 -9.36
C ASP A 17 -10.36 7.45 -9.38
N ASP A 18 -10.90 6.62 -10.30
CA ASP A 18 -10.37 5.29 -10.55
C ASP A 18 -8.91 5.38 -11.00
N ASN A 19 -8.08 4.50 -10.47
CA ASN A 19 -6.64 4.47 -10.70
C ASN A 19 -5.85 5.66 -10.13
N ASP A 20 -6.45 6.44 -9.22
CA ASP A 20 -5.71 7.47 -8.52
C ASP A 20 -4.53 6.88 -7.74
N LEU A 21 -3.44 7.65 -7.71
CA LEU A 21 -2.20 7.27 -7.05
C LEU A 21 -1.91 8.21 -5.89
N CYS A 22 -1.39 7.64 -4.81
CA CYS A 22 -0.82 8.39 -3.70
C CYS A 22 0.62 7.93 -3.52
N TYR A 23 1.59 8.79 -3.83
CA TYR A 23 3.00 8.49 -3.62
C TYR A 23 3.31 8.56 -2.13
N VAL A 24 3.68 7.42 -1.55
CA VAL A 24 3.91 7.30 -0.11
C VAL A 24 5.30 7.80 0.25
N CYS A 25 6.33 7.15 -0.29
CA CYS A 25 7.71 7.51 -0.05
C CYS A 25 8.64 6.80 -1.02
N LYS A 26 9.87 7.33 -1.12
CA LYS A 26 10.98 6.65 -1.78
C LYS A 26 11.70 5.78 -0.76
N VAL A 27 12.03 4.56 -1.14
CA VAL A 27 12.81 3.66 -0.28
C VAL A 27 14.26 4.12 -0.26
N PHE A 28 14.73 4.58 0.89
CA PHE A 28 16.09 5.13 1.02
C PHE A 28 16.55 4.98 2.47
N ASN A 29 16.85 3.76 2.89
CA ASN A 29 17.16 3.49 4.29
C ASN A 29 18.64 3.21 4.59
N GLY A 30 19.48 3.06 3.56
CA GLY A 30 20.90 2.73 3.75
C GLY A 30 21.19 1.28 4.12
N TYR A 31 20.16 0.42 4.17
CA TYR A 31 20.30 -0.99 4.61
C TYR A 31 19.95 -1.99 3.52
N GLY A 32 20.04 -1.61 2.26
CA GLY A 32 19.73 -2.49 1.14
C GLY A 32 18.24 -2.65 0.86
N GLY A 33 17.46 -1.64 1.16
CA GLY A 33 16.02 -1.65 0.92
C GLY A 33 15.21 -2.06 2.15
N ILE A 34 13.92 -2.36 1.92
CA ILE A 34 12.98 -2.76 2.97
C ILE A 34 12.14 -3.93 2.52
N THR A 35 11.63 -4.70 3.48
CA THR A 35 10.64 -5.75 3.23
C THR A 35 9.34 -5.39 3.95
N ILE A 36 8.26 -5.32 3.20
CA ILE A 36 6.93 -4.99 3.74
C ILE A 36 6.38 -6.23 4.45
N LYS A 37 5.93 -6.06 5.69
CA LYS A 37 5.43 -7.14 6.54
C LYS A 37 3.90 -7.15 6.63
N SER A 38 3.28 -5.98 6.67
CA SER A 38 1.82 -5.86 6.70
C SER A 38 1.37 -4.50 6.20
N VAL A 39 0.15 -4.44 5.69
CA VAL A 39 -0.51 -3.19 5.30
C VAL A 39 -1.93 -3.26 5.81
N ASP A 40 -2.30 -2.29 6.65
CA ASP A 40 -3.65 -2.18 7.20
C ASP A 40 -4.21 -0.81 6.86
N ALA A 41 -5.50 -0.76 6.56
CA ALA A 41 -6.14 0.47 6.14
C ALA A 41 -7.54 0.60 6.74
N VAL A 42 -7.97 1.83 6.96
CA VAL A 42 -9.32 2.15 7.41
C VAL A 42 -9.79 3.43 6.73
N THR A 43 -11.07 3.47 6.38
CA THR A 43 -11.73 4.66 5.84
C THR A 43 -13.02 4.91 6.59
N GLY A 44 -13.39 6.19 6.74
CA GLY A 44 -14.61 6.58 7.44
C GLY A 44 -15.87 6.53 6.60
N VAL A 45 -15.78 6.17 5.33
CA VAL A 45 -16.94 6.05 4.42
C VAL A 45 -16.93 4.68 3.76
N ALA A 46 -18.13 4.17 3.47
CA ALA A 46 -18.26 2.91 2.73
C ALA A 46 -18.01 3.15 1.23
N GLY A 47 -17.48 2.14 0.56
CA GLY A 47 -17.28 2.20 -0.89
C GLY A 47 -17.01 0.82 -1.47
N THR A 48 -17.09 0.71 -2.79
CA THR A 48 -16.74 -0.51 -3.51
C THR A 48 -15.45 -0.25 -4.28
N LEU A 49 -14.33 -0.69 -3.71
CA LEU A 49 -13.00 -0.40 -4.24
C LEU A 49 -12.00 -1.48 -3.85
N ASP A 50 -10.85 -1.46 -4.50
CA ASP A 50 -9.68 -2.23 -4.13
C ASP A 50 -8.53 -1.25 -3.87
N LEU A 51 -7.97 -1.27 -2.68
CA LEU A 51 -6.79 -0.49 -2.36
C LEU A 51 -5.56 -1.37 -2.52
N ILE A 52 -4.57 -0.86 -3.22
CA ILE A 52 -3.39 -1.61 -3.64
C ILE A 52 -2.15 -0.84 -3.21
N LEU A 53 -1.19 -1.54 -2.60
CA LEU A 53 0.15 -0.99 -2.39
C LEU A 53 1.07 -1.55 -3.48
N MET A 54 1.66 -0.65 -4.24
CA MET A 54 2.54 -0.98 -5.36
C MET A 54 3.94 -0.44 -5.10
N LYS A 55 4.91 -1.01 -5.79
CA LYS A 55 6.23 -0.42 -5.91
C LYS A 55 6.46 0.04 -7.33
N TYR A 56 6.99 1.23 -7.45
CA TYR A 56 7.39 1.81 -8.73
C TYR A 56 8.92 1.84 -8.81
N GLY A 57 9.44 1.80 -10.03
CA GLY A 57 10.87 1.88 -10.25
C GLY A 57 11.47 3.21 -9.79
N THR A 58 12.77 3.33 -9.87
CA THR A 58 13.51 4.48 -9.35
C THR A 58 13.11 5.82 -9.96
N SER A 59 12.55 5.81 -11.17
CA SER A 59 12.01 7.02 -11.82
C SER A 59 10.68 7.49 -11.22
N GLY A 60 9.99 6.62 -10.48
CA GLY A 60 8.67 6.90 -9.94
C GLY A 60 7.53 6.87 -10.96
N THR A 61 7.80 6.47 -12.20
CA THR A 61 6.82 6.55 -13.29
C THR A 61 6.36 5.19 -13.80
N VAL A 62 7.11 4.13 -13.52
CA VAL A 62 6.80 2.79 -14.03
C VAL A 62 6.61 1.84 -12.86
N ALA A 63 5.44 1.20 -12.82
CA ALA A 63 5.15 0.19 -11.80
C ALA A 63 6.07 -1.02 -11.99
N SER A 64 6.69 -1.49 -10.90
CA SER A 64 7.56 -2.65 -10.91
C SER A 64 7.00 -3.84 -10.16
N GLY A 65 5.87 -3.69 -9.47
CA GLY A 65 5.19 -4.81 -8.83
C GLY A 65 4.08 -4.38 -7.90
N THR A 66 3.20 -5.32 -7.57
CA THR A 66 2.14 -5.15 -6.58
C THR A 66 2.58 -5.85 -5.30
N ILE A 67 2.72 -5.06 -4.22
CA ILE A 67 3.17 -5.57 -2.91
C ILE A 67 1.99 -6.17 -2.16
N ALA A 68 0.87 -5.47 -2.10
CA ALA A 68 -0.30 -5.86 -1.32
C ALA A 68 -1.57 -5.35 -1.99
N HIS A 69 -2.66 -6.07 -1.77
CA HIS A 69 -3.97 -5.73 -2.33
C HIS A 69 -5.08 -6.20 -1.37
N MET A 70 -6.25 -5.56 -1.44
CA MET A 70 -7.42 -6.02 -0.70
C MET A 70 -8.01 -7.27 -1.34
N THR A 71 -8.23 -7.24 -2.64
CA THR A 71 -8.98 -8.27 -3.37
C THR A 71 -8.37 -8.62 -4.73
N ASN A 72 -7.08 -8.40 -4.90
CA ASN A 72 -6.35 -8.74 -6.12
C ASN A 72 -6.92 -8.09 -7.38
N GLY A 73 -7.21 -6.80 -7.31
CA GLY A 73 -7.67 -6.02 -8.46
C GLY A 73 -9.17 -6.06 -8.71
N THR A 74 -9.91 -6.79 -7.90
CA THR A 74 -11.38 -6.82 -7.98
C THR A 74 -11.94 -5.93 -6.88
N ALA A 75 -12.69 -4.92 -7.26
CA ALA A 75 -13.32 -4.02 -6.29
C ALA A 75 -14.32 -4.79 -5.42
N THR A 76 -14.28 -4.54 -4.12
CA THR A 76 -15.19 -5.16 -3.15
C THR A 76 -15.77 -4.12 -2.21
N VAL A 77 -16.86 -4.45 -1.55
CA VAL A 77 -17.51 -3.54 -0.59
C VAL A 77 -16.63 -3.43 0.65
N TRP A 78 -16.29 -2.18 1.00
CA TRP A 78 -15.56 -1.84 2.21
C TRP A 78 -16.48 -1.02 3.11
N ALA A 79 -16.80 -1.55 4.29
CA ALA A 79 -17.67 -0.87 5.24
C ALA A 79 -16.95 0.30 5.93
N ALA A 80 -17.70 1.34 6.23
CA ALA A 80 -17.17 2.49 6.97
C ALA A 80 -16.62 2.07 8.34
N ASP A 81 -15.54 2.71 8.74
CA ASP A 81 -14.88 2.53 10.05
C ASP A 81 -14.46 1.08 10.35
N THR A 82 -14.30 0.27 9.31
CA THR A 82 -13.90 -1.13 9.44
C THR A 82 -12.50 -1.31 8.87
N PRO A 83 -11.49 -1.67 9.70
CA PRO A 83 -10.15 -1.91 9.20
C PRO A 83 -10.08 -3.08 8.23
N GLN A 84 -9.23 -2.96 7.23
CA GLN A 84 -8.92 -4.01 6.27
C GLN A 84 -7.42 -4.29 6.28
N SER A 85 -7.06 -5.57 6.34
CA SER A 85 -5.67 -5.99 6.15
C SER A 85 -5.48 -6.39 4.69
N LEU A 86 -4.53 -5.78 4.02
CA LEU A 86 -4.21 -6.13 2.64
C LEU A 86 -3.40 -7.42 2.62
N SER A 87 -3.64 -8.25 1.62
CA SER A 87 -2.88 -9.48 1.40
C SER A 87 -1.53 -9.15 0.78
N ILE A 88 -0.45 -9.59 1.42
CA ILE A 88 0.92 -9.40 0.90
C ILE A 88 1.22 -10.46 -0.15
N THR A 89 1.86 -10.04 -1.24
CA THR A 89 2.45 -10.93 -2.23
C THR A 89 3.92 -11.12 -1.84
N PRO A 90 4.32 -12.27 -1.28
CA PRO A 90 5.66 -12.42 -0.71
C PRO A 90 6.79 -12.17 -1.71
N SER A 91 6.62 -12.60 -2.96
CA SER A 91 7.63 -12.39 -4.01
C SER A 91 7.81 -10.92 -4.40
N GLN A 92 6.90 -10.04 -4.00
CA GLN A 92 6.93 -8.61 -4.33
C GLN A 92 7.11 -7.71 -3.09
N ALA A 93 7.23 -8.31 -1.91
CA ALA A 93 7.27 -7.55 -0.65
C ALA A 93 8.59 -6.81 -0.42
N TYR A 94 9.66 -7.22 -1.07
CA TYR A 94 10.95 -6.54 -0.98
C TYR A 94 10.99 -5.36 -1.95
N CYS A 95 11.40 -4.21 -1.42
CA CYS A 95 11.58 -2.98 -2.19
C CYS A 95 13.05 -2.57 -2.10
N SER A 96 13.71 -2.44 -3.25
CA SER A 96 15.12 -2.05 -3.29
C SER A 96 15.28 -0.54 -3.10
N GLN A 97 16.50 -0.15 -2.78
CA GLN A 97 16.84 1.28 -2.67
C GLN A 97 16.45 2.02 -3.95
N GLY A 98 15.78 3.15 -3.78
CA GLY A 98 15.36 4.01 -4.87
C GLY A 98 13.99 3.70 -5.47
N GLU A 99 13.40 2.56 -5.17
CA GLU A 99 12.02 2.29 -5.57
C GLU A 99 11.04 3.14 -4.75
N TRP A 100 9.87 3.39 -5.32
CA TRP A 100 8.83 4.19 -4.67
C TRP A 100 7.70 3.29 -4.19
N LEU A 101 7.19 3.56 -3.00
CA LEU A 101 5.92 2.99 -2.52
C LEU A 101 4.78 3.88 -2.97
N VAL A 102 3.78 3.28 -3.60
CA VAL A 102 2.65 4.02 -4.19
C VAL A 102 1.36 3.29 -3.84
N LEU A 103 0.40 4.01 -3.28
CA LEU A 103 -0.97 3.49 -3.10
C LEU A 103 -1.76 3.78 -4.37
N LYS A 104 -2.56 2.81 -4.79
CA LYS A 104 -3.46 2.93 -5.93
C LYS A 104 -4.84 2.49 -5.51
N LYS A 105 -5.86 3.24 -5.90
CA LYS A 105 -7.24 2.88 -5.68
C LYS A 105 -7.87 2.45 -6.99
N ARG A 106 -8.54 1.30 -6.99
CA ARG A 106 -9.38 0.86 -8.12
C ARG A 106 -10.81 0.76 -7.66
N GLU A 107 -11.74 1.23 -8.49
CA GLU A 107 -13.15 1.23 -8.16
C GLU A 107 -13.98 0.62 -9.28
N ALA A 108 -15.14 0.03 -8.91
CA ALA A 108 -16.04 -0.57 -9.88
C ALA A 108 -16.91 0.49 -10.59
N ALA A 109 -17.15 1.62 -9.92
CA ALA A 109 -17.98 2.72 -10.43
C ALA A 109 -17.46 4.03 -9.87
N ALA A 110 -17.85 5.14 -10.45
CA ALA A 110 -17.46 6.46 -9.98
C ALA A 110 -17.97 6.73 -8.55
N ASN A 111 -17.26 7.62 -7.85
CA ASN A 111 -17.62 8.12 -6.51
C ASN A 111 -17.45 7.11 -5.36
N ASN A 112 -16.53 6.18 -5.50
CA ASN A 112 -16.11 5.32 -4.38
C ASN A 112 -14.87 5.90 -3.71
N ASP A 113 -15.01 7.09 -3.16
CA ASP A 113 -13.89 7.82 -2.54
C ASP A 113 -13.59 7.26 -1.17
N LEU A 114 -12.32 7.35 -0.77
CA LEU A 114 -11.95 7.19 0.63
C LEU A 114 -12.39 8.44 1.41
N SER A 115 -12.51 8.32 2.73
CA SER A 115 -12.74 9.52 3.57
C SER A 115 -11.49 10.38 3.61
N SER A 116 -11.68 11.69 3.88
CA SER A 116 -10.54 12.61 4.01
C SER A 116 -9.60 12.24 5.16
N ASN A 117 -10.08 11.45 6.13
CA ASN A 117 -9.30 10.98 7.27
C ASN A 117 -8.93 9.49 7.17
N ALA A 118 -8.99 8.91 5.97
CA ALA A 118 -8.55 7.53 5.77
C ALA A 118 -7.08 7.37 6.20
N SER A 119 -6.75 6.22 6.73
CA SER A 119 -5.42 5.95 7.25
C SER A 119 -4.91 4.60 6.75
N VAL A 120 -3.64 4.56 6.36
CA VAL A 120 -2.95 3.35 5.96
C VAL A 120 -1.69 3.21 6.81
N VAL A 121 -1.49 2.03 7.39
CA VAL A 121 -0.31 1.71 8.19
C VAL A 121 0.47 0.63 7.48
N ILE A 122 1.71 0.91 7.14
CA ILE A 122 2.61 -0.03 6.47
C ILE A 122 3.69 -0.42 7.46
N ALA A 123 3.74 -1.71 7.82
CA ALA A 123 4.79 -2.25 8.68
C ALA A 123 5.89 -2.85 7.81
N TYR A 124 7.15 -2.59 8.15
CA TYR A 124 8.28 -3.07 7.38
C TYR A 124 9.49 -3.33 8.27
N VAL A 125 10.43 -4.08 7.72
CA VAL A 125 11.76 -4.27 8.30
C VAL A 125 12.82 -3.88 7.29
N ASP A 126 14.00 -3.49 7.76
CA ASP A 126 15.12 -3.17 6.87
C ASP A 126 15.71 -4.44 6.26
N GLY A 127 16.13 -4.33 5.01
CA GLY A 127 16.80 -5.39 4.28
C GLY A 127 15.86 -6.45 3.71
N VAL A 128 16.46 -7.56 3.28
CA VAL A 128 15.75 -8.69 2.68
C VAL A 128 15.34 -9.69 3.75
N VAL A 129 14.06 -10.08 3.73
CA VAL A 129 13.52 -11.13 4.60
C VAL A 129 12.92 -12.21 3.72
N THR A 130 13.30 -13.45 3.95
CA THR A 130 12.89 -14.59 3.12
C THR A 130 11.87 -15.50 3.81
N ASP A 131 11.65 -15.34 5.10
CA ASP A 131 10.68 -16.10 5.88
C ASP A 131 9.53 -15.20 6.33
N TYR A 132 8.38 -15.52 5.83
CA TYR A 132 7.15 -14.76 6.14
C TYR A 132 6.24 -15.53 7.08
#